data_d1360f6fabf5098204dfa7a9c18fe1db
#
_entry.id   d1360f6fabf5098204dfa7a9c18fe1db
#
_cell.length_a   1.000
_cell.length_b   1.000
_cell.length_c   1.000
_cell.angle_alpha   90.00
_cell.angle_beta   90.00
_cell.angle_gamma   90.00
#
_symmetry.space_group_name_H-M   'P 1'
#
loop_
_entity.id
_entity.type
_entity.pdbx_description
1 polymer ?
#
loop_
_entity_poly.entity_id
_entity_poly.type
_entity_poly.pdbx_seq_one_letter_code
_entity_poly.pdbx_strand_id
1 'polypeptide(L)'
;SSLVGSLYILDEPSIGLHSRDTARLIEVLKRLRDIGNTVVVVEHDEEIMRAADMLIDIGPKAGVYGGEVVYQGQTDADVSEEERNRSLTLQYLGRSRSRYARKKRSWNYAIDVLGAMEHNLKDINVKFPLGVLTVVTGVSGSGKSSLVGDILYPALYRHLNQAGSAPGTFR
;
A
#
# COMPACT_ATOMS: atom_id res chain seq x y z
N SER A 1 -20.09 0.70 -19.03
CA SER A 1 -20.11 -0.08 -17.77
C SER A 1 -18.92 0.38 -16.92
N SER A 2 -19.19 1.01 -15.79
CA SER A 2 -18.13 1.28 -14.80
C SER A 2 -17.71 -0.06 -14.20
N LEU A 3 -16.40 -0.35 -14.22
CA LEU A 3 -15.83 -1.49 -13.53
C LEU A 3 -15.99 -1.24 -12.01
N VAL A 4 -16.87 -1.99 -11.38
CA VAL A 4 -17.10 -1.99 -9.93
C VAL A 4 -16.61 -3.31 -9.36
N GLY A 5 -16.03 -3.28 -8.15
CA GLY A 5 -15.45 -4.46 -7.50
C GLY A 5 -14.09 -4.88 -8.09
N SER A 6 -13.43 -3.98 -8.81
CA SER A 6 -12.09 -4.22 -9.37
C SER A 6 -10.99 -3.89 -8.36
N LEU A 7 -9.84 -4.53 -8.53
CA LEU A 7 -8.60 -4.18 -7.85
C LEU A 7 -7.70 -3.41 -8.82
N TYR A 8 -7.37 -2.18 -8.47
CA TYR A 8 -6.38 -1.35 -9.15
C TYR A 8 -5.07 -1.40 -8.38
N ILE A 9 -3.99 -1.71 -9.07
CA ILE A 9 -2.63 -1.69 -8.54
C ILE A 9 -1.83 -0.69 -9.37
N LEU A 10 -1.24 0.30 -8.71
CA LEU A 10 -0.43 1.34 -9.32
C LEU A 10 0.93 1.42 -8.62
N ASP A 11 2.00 1.39 -9.39
CA ASP A 11 3.36 1.52 -8.88
C ASP A 11 3.91 2.91 -9.23
N GLU A 12 4.20 3.71 -8.20
CA GLU A 12 4.74 5.07 -8.25
C GLU A 12 4.01 6.01 -9.25
N PRO A 13 2.67 6.11 -9.23
CA PRO A 13 1.92 6.89 -10.20
C PRO A 13 2.15 8.41 -10.11
N SER A 14 2.75 8.92 -9.02
CA SER A 14 3.08 10.34 -8.85
C SER A 14 4.42 10.74 -9.46
N ILE A 15 5.20 9.79 -9.98
CA ILE A 15 6.55 10.07 -10.45
C ILE A 15 6.54 11.17 -11.53
N GLY A 16 7.33 12.23 -11.32
CA GLY A 16 7.42 13.35 -12.23
C GLY A 16 6.23 14.34 -12.20
N LEU A 17 5.26 14.14 -11.32
CA LEU A 17 4.14 15.08 -11.14
C LEU A 17 4.54 16.29 -10.29
N HIS A 18 3.97 17.44 -10.62
CA HIS A 18 4.01 18.61 -9.76
C HIS A 18 2.94 18.50 -8.66
N SER A 19 3.11 19.15 -7.50
CA SER A 19 2.19 19.08 -6.35
C SER A 19 0.71 19.32 -6.70
N ARG A 20 0.43 20.21 -7.66
CA ARG A 20 -0.95 20.45 -8.15
C ARG A 20 -1.54 19.22 -8.85
N ASP A 21 -0.71 18.49 -9.58
CA ASP A 21 -1.13 17.30 -10.32
C ASP A 21 -1.25 16.09 -9.37
N THR A 22 -0.42 16.03 -8.32
CA THR A 22 -0.58 15.05 -7.22
C THR A 22 -1.96 15.19 -6.57
N ALA A 23 -2.43 16.41 -6.30
CA ALA A 23 -3.77 16.63 -5.75
C ALA A 23 -4.88 16.09 -6.68
N ARG A 24 -4.76 16.26 -7.99
CA ARG A 24 -5.70 15.69 -8.97
C ARG A 24 -5.64 14.16 -9.00
N LEU A 25 -4.43 13.60 -8.94
CA LEU A 25 -4.26 12.14 -8.85
C LEU A 25 -4.96 11.59 -7.62
N ILE A 26 -4.80 12.21 -6.45
CA ILE A 26 -5.49 11.81 -5.21
C ILE A 26 -7.01 11.83 -5.39
N GLU A 27 -7.57 12.84 -6.07
CA GLU A 27 -9.00 12.88 -6.35
C GLU A 27 -9.45 11.72 -7.23
N VAL A 28 -8.68 11.36 -8.26
CA VAL A 28 -8.97 10.21 -9.13
C VAL A 28 -8.92 8.91 -8.35
N LEU A 29 -7.87 8.68 -7.55
CA LEU A 29 -7.73 7.48 -6.71
C LEU A 29 -8.92 7.33 -5.74
N LYS A 30 -9.34 8.43 -5.11
CA LYS A 30 -10.51 8.43 -4.23
C LYS A 30 -11.80 8.14 -4.97
N ARG A 31 -12.01 8.70 -6.16
CA ARG A 31 -13.19 8.40 -6.99
C ARG A 31 -13.23 6.92 -7.39
N LEU A 32 -12.10 6.35 -7.81
CA LEU A 32 -12.02 4.91 -8.12
C LEU A 32 -12.44 4.06 -6.92
N ARG A 33 -11.95 4.38 -5.72
CA ARG A 33 -12.34 3.72 -4.48
C ARG A 33 -13.84 3.91 -4.18
N ASP A 34 -14.34 5.14 -4.32
CA ASP A 34 -15.70 5.51 -3.89
C ASP A 34 -16.80 4.85 -4.74
N ILE A 35 -16.51 4.49 -5.98
CA ILE A 35 -17.41 3.69 -6.83
C ILE A 35 -17.36 2.19 -6.52
N GLY A 36 -16.68 1.76 -5.45
CA GLY A 36 -16.70 0.37 -4.96
C GLY A 36 -15.50 -0.48 -5.40
N ASN A 37 -14.40 0.15 -5.79
CA ASN A 37 -13.16 -0.57 -6.11
C ASN A 37 -12.19 -0.63 -4.92
N THR A 38 -11.25 -1.56 -5.01
CA THR A 38 -10.05 -1.59 -4.16
C THR A 38 -8.90 -0.94 -4.92
N VAL A 39 -8.18 -0.04 -4.27
CA VAL A 39 -7.04 0.66 -4.88
C VAL A 39 -5.80 0.45 -4.02
N VAL A 40 -4.76 -0.14 -4.59
CA VAL A 40 -3.45 -0.34 -3.98
C VAL A 40 -2.44 0.50 -4.73
N VAL A 41 -1.71 1.35 -4.01
CA VAL A 41 -0.73 2.25 -4.60
C VAL A 41 0.60 2.05 -3.88
N VAL A 42 1.67 1.80 -4.64
CA VAL A 42 3.04 1.87 -4.12
C VAL A 42 3.50 3.31 -4.25
N GLU A 43 3.78 3.97 -3.14
CA GLU A 43 4.08 5.40 -3.12
C GLU A 43 4.94 5.83 -1.92
N HIS A 44 5.61 6.96 -2.10
CA HIS A 44 6.40 7.63 -1.06
C HIS A 44 6.01 9.12 -0.91
N ASP A 45 5.08 9.62 -1.72
CA ASP A 45 4.56 10.98 -1.61
C ASP A 45 3.69 11.15 -0.35
N GLU A 46 3.99 12.18 0.45
CA GLU A 46 3.32 12.45 1.73
C GLU A 46 1.82 12.69 1.57
N GLU A 47 1.41 13.43 0.52
CA GLU A 47 0.00 13.78 0.32
C GLU A 47 -0.82 12.54 -0.05
N ILE A 48 -0.25 11.62 -0.85
CA ILE A 48 -0.89 10.35 -1.21
C ILE A 48 -0.98 9.43 0.01
N MET A 49 0.11 9.28 0.78
CA MET A 49 0.10 8.50 2.01
C MET A 49 -0.96 8.99 2.99
N ARG A 50 -1.06 10.29 3.20
CA ARG A 50 -2.10 10.90 4.08
C ARG A 50 -3.51 10.73 3.54
N ALA A 51 -3.67 10.66 2.24
CA ALA A 51 -4.97 10.48 1.58
C ALA A 51 -5.50 9.05 1.67
N ALA A 52 -4.62 8.07 1.94
CA ALA A 52 -4.97 6.65 2.02
C ALA A 52 -5.84 6.33 3.25
N ASP A 53 -6.67 5.31 3.12
CA ASP A 53 -7.41 4.73 4.24
C ASP A 53 -6.52 3.77 5.04
N MET A 54 -5.58 3.10 4.35
CA MET A 54 -4.67 2.12 4.92
C MET A 54 -3.24 2.37 4.44
N LEU A 55 -2.28 2.26 5.35
CA LEU A 55 -0.86 2.36 5.07
C LEU A 55 -0.18 1.02 5.40
N ILE A 56 0.64 0.54 4.49
CA ILE A 56 1.53 -0.61 4.67
C ILE A 56 2.96 -0.11 4.43
N ASP A 57 3.77 -0.11 5.48
CA ASP A 57 5.16 0.36 5.41
C ASP A 57 6.13 -0.82 5.43
N ILE A 58 6.93 -0.95 4.37
CA ILE A 58 7.92 -2.01 4.19
C ILE A 58 9.31 -1.46 4.43
N GLY A 59 10.02 -2.05 5.37
CA GLY A 59 11.33 -1.58 5.80
C GLY A 59 12.10 -2.63 6.58
N PRO A 60 12.90 -2.20 7.58
CA PRO A 60 13.22 -0.79 7.91
C PRO A 60 14.21 -0.12 6.93
N LYS A 61 14.94 -0.93 6.15
CA LYS A 61 15.96 -0.47 5.20
C LYS A 61 15.79 -1.11 3.83
N ALA A 62 16.74 -0.91 2.94
CA ALA A 62 16.77 -1.49 1.60
C ALA A 62 17.49 -2.86 1.58
N GLY A 63 17.25 -3.64 0.50
CA GLY A 63 17.94 -4.90 0.24
C GLY A 63 17.79 -5.92 1.36
N VAL A 64 18.89 -6.57 1.73
CA VAL A 64 18.88 -7.63 2.77
C VAL A 64 18.47 -7.15 4.16
N TYR A 65 18.51 -5.85 4.42
CA TYR A 65 18.07 -5.21 5.67
C TYR A 65 16.64 -4.68 5.61
N GLY A 66 15.95 -4.89 4.50
CA GLY A 66 14.54 -4.58 4.30
C GLY A 66 13.66 -5.82 4.36
N GLY A 67 12.49 -5.76 3.72
CA GLY A 67 11.61 -6.89 3.51
C GLY A 67 10.73 -7.27 4.70
N GLU A 68 10.63 -6.39 5.71
CA GLU A 68 9.75 -6.55 6.86
C GLU A 68 8.56 -5.60 6.78
N VAL A 69 7.40 -5.98 7.31
CA VAL A 69 6.31 -5.04 7.58
C VAL A 69 6.65 -4.30 8.87
N VAL A 70 6.96 -3.01 8.77
CA VAL A 70 7.28 -2.18 9.95
C VAL A 70 6.05 -1.46 10.51
N TYR A 71 5.03 -1.27 9.66
CA TYR A 71 3.71 -0.78 10.06
C TYR A 71 2.62 -1.25 9.09
N GLN A 72 1.45 -1.57 9.64
CA GLN A 72 0.23 -1.77 8.86
C GLN A 72 -0.97 -1.25 9.66
N GLY A 73 -1.63 -0.20 9.16
CA GLY A 73 -2.73 0.44 9.87
C GLY A 73 -3.26 1.68 9.17
N GLN A 74 -4.18 2.38 9.82
CA GLN A 74 -4.70 3.66 9.33
C GLN A 74 -3.64 4.76 9.52
N THR A 75 -3.59 5.72 8.59
CA THR A 75 -2.58 6.79 8.60
C THR A 75 -2.72 7.80 9.74
N ASP A 76 -3.88 7.86 10.36
CA ASP A 76 -4.24 8.76 11.47
C ASP A 76 -4.58 8.00 12.78
N ALA A 77 -4.27 6.71 12.83
CA ALA A 77 -4.44 5.92 14.04
C ALA A 77 -3.51 6.44 15.17
N ASP A 78 -3.96 6.26 16.39
CA ASP A 78 -3.10 6.42 17.57
C ASP A 78 -2.06 5.29 17.53
N VAL A 79 -0.88 5.62 17.03
CA VAL A 79 0.25 4.68 16.88
C VAL A 79 1.06 4.69 18.16
N SER A 80 1.41 3.52 18.64
CA SER A 80 2.29 3.36 19.78
C SER A 80 3.68 3.98 19.51
N GLU A 81 4.38 4.33 20.57
CA GLU A 81 5.74 4.87 20.44
C GLU A 81 6.70 3.85 19.82
N GLU A 82 6.48 2.57 20.08
CA GLU A 82 7.24 1.47 19.49
C GLU A 82 7.05 1.38 17.97
N GLU A 83 5.82 1.41 17.48
CA GLU A 83 5.50 1.41 16.03
C GLU A 83 6.10 2.65 15.35
N ARG A 84 5.99 3.82 15.99
CA ARG A 84 6.59 5.06 15.49
C ARG A 84 8.09 4.97 15.37
N ASN A 85 8.77 4.35 16.34
CA ASN A 85 10.23 4.19 16.33
C ASN A 85 10.69 3.19 15.26
N ARG A 86 9.88 2.21 14.90
CA ARG A 86 10.20 1.23 13.84
C ARG A 86 9.98 1.77 12.42
N SER A 87 9.06 2.71 12.22
CA SER A 87 8.69 3.24 10.91
C SER A 87 9.21 4.67 10.73
N LEU A 88 10.14 4.85 9.80
CA LEU A 88 10.60 6.18 9.37
C LEU A 88 9.46 6.98 8.74
N THR A 89 8.57 6.31 8.03
CA THR A 89 7.38 6.92 7.44
C THR A 89 6.47 7.52 8.51
N LEU A 90 6.17 6.78 9.58
CA LEU A 90 5.35 7.30 10.68
C LEU A 90 6.03 8.45 11.44
N GLN A 91 7.35 8.39 11.61
CA GLN A 91 8.10 9.52 12.20
C GLN A 91 7.97 10.78 11.35
N TYR A 92 8.07 10.63 10.03
CA TYR A 92 7.92 11.74 9.09
C TYR A 92 6.49 12.29 9.08
N LEU A 93 5.49 11.44 8.94
CA LEU A 93 4.08 11.80 8.96
C LEU A 93 3.65 12.44 10.30
N GLY A 94 4.22 12.00 11.43
CA GLY A 94 3.91 12.53 12.76
C GLY A 94 4.44 13.94 13.02
N ARG A 95 5.46 14.40 12.30
CA ARG A 95 6.02 15.75 12.43
C ARG A 95 5.14 16.83 11.79
N SER A 96 4.37 16.46 10.81
CA SER A 96 3.50 17.38 10.08
C SER A 96 2.06 17.18 10.56
N ARG A 97 1.49 18.16 11.29
CA ARG A 97 0.08 18.11 11.68
C ARG A 97 -0.80 18.09 10.43
N SER A 98 -1.45 16.96 10.19
CA SER A 98 -2.44 16.85 9.12
C SER A 98 -3.56 17.85 9.33
N ARG A 99 -3.78 18.75 8.37
CA ARG A 99 -4.98 19.59 8.28
C ARG A 99 -6.24 18.81 7.87
N TYR A 100 -6.10 17.51 7.67
CA TYR A 100 -7.13 16.62 7.14
C TYR A 100 -7.41 15.44 8.08
N ALA A 101 -7.96 15.72 9.26
CA ALA A 101 -8.63 14.69 10.03
C ALA A 101 -9.90 14.27 9.25
N ARG A 102 -9.76 13.29 8.35
CA ARG A 102 -10.90 12.68 7.64
C ARG A 102 -11.18 11.32 8.24
N LYS A 103 -12.46 11.04 8.45
CA LYS A 103 -12.92 9.70 8.85
C LYS A 103 -12.45 8.69 7.79
N LYS A 104 -11.58 7.79 8.16
CA LYS A 104 -11.09 6.71 7.29
C LYS A 104 -12.21 5.70 7.05
N ARG A 105 -12.13 5.04 5.90
CA ARG A 105 -13.12 4.04 5.50
C ARG A 105 -12.95 2.77 6.33
N SER A 106 -14.05 2.21 6.82
CA SER A 106 -14.09 0.87 7.39
C SER A 106 -14.14 -0.18 6.27
N TRP A 107 -13.67 -1.36 6.56
CA TRP A 107 -13.68 -2.50 5.64
C TRP A 107 -14.04 -3.79 6.39
N ASN A 108 -14.60 -4.78 5.67
CA ASN A 108 -15.02 -6.06 6.23
C ASN A 108 -14.27 -7.24 5.61
N TYR A 109 -13.72 -7.08 4.42
CA TYR A 109 -13.03 -8.13 3.66
C TYR A 109 -11.63 -7.67 3.28
N ALA A 110 -10.72 -8.63 3.15
CA ALA A 110 -9.34 -8.39 2.74
C ALA A 110 -8.81 -9.55 1.91
N ILE A 111 -7.74 -9.29 1.16
CA ILE A 111 -6.86 -10.29 0.58
C ILE A 111 -5.69 -10.45 1.54
N ASP A 112 -5.45 -11.67 2.01
CA ASP A 112 -4.31 -11.99 2.85
C ASP A 112 -3.19 -12.58 1.99
N VAL A 113 -2.03 -11.94 1.99
CA VAL A 113 -0.78 -12.49 1.47
C VAL A 113 -0.04 -13.08 2.67
N LEU A 114 0.18 -14.39 2.66
CA LEU A 114 0.82 -15.09 3.78
C LEU A 114 2.20 -15.60 3.37
N GLY A 115 3.17 -15.41 4.23
CA GLY A 115 4.50 -15.97 4.06
C GLY A 115 5.22 -15.48 2.81
N ALA A 116 5.12 -14.20 2.46
CA ALA A 116 5.80 -13.63 1.31
C ALA A 116 7.32 -13.64 1.51
N MET A 117 8.05 -14.29 0.60
CA MET A 117 9.51 -14.50 0.68
C MET A 117 10.25 -14.15 -0.61
N GLU A 118 9.58 -13.55 -1.58
CA GLU A 118 10.21 -13.19 -2.84
C GLU A 118 11.28 -12.10 -2.65
N HIS A 119 12.42 -12.27 -3.33
CA HIS A 119 13.59 -11.38 -3.24
C HIS A 119 14.07 -11.17 -1.79
N ASN A 120 13.87 -9.97 -1.24
CA ASN A 120 14.30 -9.61 0.11
C ASN A 120 13.17 -9.65 1.15
N LEU A 121 11.97 -10.11 0.79
CA LEU A 121 10.86 -10.24 1.73
C LEU A 121 11.14 -11.37 2.75
N LYS A 122 10.84 -11.11 4.02
CA LYS A 122 11.23 -11.95 5.16
C LYS A 122 10.05 -12.70 5.75
N ASP A 123 9.43 -13.60 4.98
CA ASP A 123 8.28 -14.41 5.42
C ASP A 123 7.16 -13.55 6.02
N ILE A 124 6.85 -12.44 5.32
CA ILE A 124 5.90 -11.46 5.83
C ILE A 124 4.45 -11.84 5.54
N ASN A 125 3.56 -11.45 6.46
CA ASN A 125 2.12 -11.54 6.28
C ASN A 125 1.56 -10.13 6.12
N VAL A 126 0.78 -9.91 5.05
CA VAL A 126 0.22 -8.60 4.72
C VAL A 126 -1.25 -8.74 4.37
N LYS A 127 -2.06 -7.84 4.88
CA LYS A 127 -3.50 -7.78 4.63
C LYS A 127 -3.84 -6.57 3.77
N PHE A 128 -4.46 -6.82 2.62
CA PHE A 128 -4.96 -5.79 1.71
C PHE A 128 -6.48 -5.67 1.81
N PRO A 129 -7.00 -4.69 2.57
CA PRO A 129 -8.44 -4.51 2.72
C PRO A 129 -9.12 -4.17 1.39
N LEU A 130 -10.32 -4.72 1.17
CA LEU A 130 -11.12 -4.46 -0.02
C LEU A 130 -11.97 -3.18 0.14
N GLY A 131 -12.23 -2.51 -0.98
CA GLY A 131 -13.07 -1.32 -1.03
C GLY A 131 -12.47 -0.06 -0.40
N VAL A 132 -11.17 -0.05 -0.17
CA VAL A 132 -10.42 1.08 0.40
C VAL A 132 -9.24 1.47 -0.49
N LEU A 133 -8.67 2.63 -0.21
CA LEU A 133 -7.38 3.07 -0.77
C LEU A 133 -6.26 2.65 0.20
N THR A 134 -5.43 1.71 -0.23
CA THR A 134 -4.24 1.25 0.50
C THR A 134 -2.97 1.81 -0.14
N VAL A 135 -2.09 2.39 0.64
CA VAL A 135 -0.76 2.79 0.19
C VAL A 135 0.30 1.85 0.79
N VAL A 136 1.13 1.28 -0.07
CA VAL A 136 2.34 0.53 0.30
C VAL A 136 3.53 1.48 0.18
N THR A 137 4.22 1.70 1.28
CA THR A 137 5.33 2.66 1.38
C THR A 137 6.59 2.01 1.95
N GLY A 138 7.64 2.78 2.09
CA GLY A 138 8.95 2.36 2.59
C GLY A 138 10.09 2.85 1.69
N VAL A 139 11.32 2.72 2.15
CA VAL A 139 12.50 3.14 1.40
C VAL A 139 12.63 2.41 0.07
N SER A 140 13.30 3.00 -0.92
CA SER A 140 13.58 2.34 -2.20
C SER A 140 14.35 1.02 -1.95
N GLY A 141 13.97 -0.05 -2.67
CA GLY A 141 14.57 -1.38 -2.49
C GLY A 141 14.16 -2.12 -1.20
N SER A 142 13.15 -1.66 -0.45
CA SER A 142 12.67 -2.36 0.75
C SER A 142 11.83 -3.61 0.47
N GLY A 143 11.36 -3.84 -0.77
CA GLY A 143 10.53 -4.99 -1.16
C GLY A 143 9.09 -4.65 -1.56
N LYS A 144 8.73 -3.36 -1.66
CA LYS A 144 7.36 -2.94 -2.04
C LYS A 144 6.89 -3.53 -3.37
N SER A 145 7.69 -3.33 -4.42
CA SER A 145 7.35 -3.84 -5.76
C SER A 145 7.36 -5.37 -5.80
N SER A 146 8.23 -6.03 -5.03
CA SER A 146 8.21 -7.49 -4.89
C SER A 146 6.90 -7.98 -4.26
N LEU A 147 6.43 -7.32 -3.21
CA LEU A 147 5.16 -7.68 -2.58
C LEU A 147 3.96 -7.48 -3.52
N VAL A 148 3.90 -6.34 -4.20
CA VAL A 148 2.71 -5.95 -4.98
C VAL A 148 2.80 -6.44 -6.42
N GLY A 149 3.92 -6.23 -7.09
CA GLY A 149 4.12 -6.55 -8.51
C GLY A 149 4.47 -8.01 -8.77
N ASP A 150 5.28 -8.63 -7.91
CA ASP A 150 5.74 -9.99 -8.15
C ASP A 150 4.91 -11.06 -7.42
N ILE A 151 4.19 -10.70 -6.34
CA ILE A 151 3.34 -11.64 -5.59
C ILE A 151 1.86 -11.32 -5.75
N LEU A 152 1.38 -10.21 -5.21
CA LEU A 152 -0.06 -9.91 -5.13
C LEU A 152 -0.73 -9.91 -6.51
N TYR A 153 -0.19 -9.13 -7.44
CA TYR A 153 -0.79 -9.00 -8.77
C TYR A 153 -0.79 -10.32 -9.55
N PRO A 154 0.33 -11.04 -9.72
CA PRO A 154 0.34 -12.27 -10.49
C PRO A 154 -0.49 -13.37 -9.83
N ALA A 155 -0.51 -13.48 -8.50
CA ALA A 155 -1.31 -14.46 -7.78
C ALA A 155 -2.81 -14.27 -8.06
N LEU A 156 -3.29 -13.03 -7.93
CA LEU A 156 -4.69 -12.70 -8.18
C LEU A 156 -5.06 -12.80 -9.64
N TYR A 157 -4.21 -12.29 -10.54
CA TYR A 157 -4.45 -12.37 -11.98
C TYR A 157 -4.60 -13.83 -12.43
N ARG A 158 -3.69 -14.70 -11.96
CA ARG A 158 -3.74 -16.13 -12.26
C ARG A 158 -4.98 -16.81 -11.67
N HIS A 159 -5.34 -16.46 -10.44
CA HIS A 159 -6.53 -17.02 -9.79
C HIS A 159 -7.81 -16.65 -10.53
N LEU A 160 -7.95 -15.38 -10.94
CA LEU A 160 -9.16 -14.88 -11.58
C LEU A 160 -9.27 -15.25 -13.06
N ASN A 161 -8.16 -15.32 -13.78
CA ASN A 161 -8.15 -15.52 -15.24
C ASN A 161 -7.68 -16.92 -15.65
N GLN A 162 -7.25 -17.77 -14.71
CA GLN A 162 -6.68 -19.10 -14.95
C GLN A 162 -5.48 -19.08 -15.93
N ALA A 163 -4.82 -17.94 -16.06
CA ALA A 163 -3.70 -17.65 -16.95
C ALA A 163 -2.78 -16.61 -16.31
N GLY A 164 -1.55 -16.46 -16.84
CA GLY A 164 -0.58 -15.46 -16.38
C GLY A 164 0.71 -16.08 -15.87
N SER A 165 1.67 -15.22 -15.52
CA SER A 165 2.94 -15.61 -14.94
C SER A 165 2.76 -16.26 -13.56
N ALA A 166 3.71 -17.12 -13.19
CA ALA A 166 3.75 -17.63 -11.82
C ALA A 166 4.04 -16.49 -10.86
N PRO A 167 3.33 -16.39 -9.72
CA PRO A 167 3.67 -15.42 -8.69
C PRO A 167 5.00 -15.77 -8.02
N GLY A 168 5.63 -14.79 -7.41
CA GLY A 168 6.78 -14.98 -6.52
C GLY A 168 6.45 -15.85 -5.31
N THR A 169 7.43 -16.16 -4.50
CA THR A 169 7.33 -17.13 -3.40
C THR A 169 6.50 -16.61 -2.24
N PHE A 170 5.42 -17.34 -1.90
CA PHE A 170 4.55 -17.10 -0.72
C PHE A 170 3.85 -18.41 -0.32
N ARG A 171 3.14 -18.43 0.82
CA ARG A 171 2.36 -19.59 1.33
C ARG A 171 0.90 -19.51 0.98
#